data_5c8288f28135ce28ef5fa952528f2ea4
#
_entry.id   5c8288f28135ce28ef5fa952528f2ea4
#
_cell.length_a   1.000
_cell.length_b   1.000
_cell.length_c   1.000
_cell.angle_alpha   90.00
_cell.angle_beta   90.00
_cell.angle_gamma   90.00
#
_symmetry.space_group_name_H-M   'P 1'
#
loop_
_entity.id
_entity.type
_entity.pdbx_description
1 polymer ?
#
loop_
_entity_poly.entity_id
_entity_poly.type
_entity_poly.pdbx_seq_one_letter_code
_entity_poly.pdbx_strand_id
1 'polypeptide(L)'
;MKKTKKVVGIAFIENGKLLIVKSVRSSKSNIWTLIGGGVESGETEVEAAIREVKEEFHNGFEIYEEDLKPVFCFKECAASDPELDIIMTIFLCNKKIDQALFRNEEILEYHFYKLGEAKYNLSSAIRDHFLPFAISEGLLY
;
A
#
# COMPACT_ATOMS: atom_id res chain seq x y z
N MET A 1 -5.43 13.35 -24.73
CA MET A 1 -4.28 13.66 -23.87
C MET A 1 -4.35 12.79 -22.60
N LYS A 2 -3.28 12.08 -22.31
CA LYS A 2 -3.25 11.24 -21.10
C LYS A 2 -3.08 12.07 -19.86
N LYS A 3 -3.82 11.71 -18.83
CA LYS A 3 -3.70 12.29 -17.49
C LYS A 3 -2.85 11.37 -16.63
N THR A 4 -2.21 11.92 -15.62
CA THR A 4 -1.40 11.17 -14.68
C THR A 4 -1.87 11.44 -13.27
N LYS A 5 -2.02 10.37 -12.49
CA LYS A 5 -2.34 10.47 -11.07
C LYS A 5 -1.23 9.80 -10.27
N LYS A 6 -0.72 10.52 -9.28
CA LYS A 6 0.29 9.96 -8.38
C LYS A 6 -0.39 9.36 -7.17
N VAL A 7 0.03 8.15 -6.82
CA VAL A 7 -0.45 7.45 -5.63
C VAL A 7 0.73 6.89 -4.86
N VAL A 8 0.53 6.64 -3.58
CA VAL A 8 1.55 6.02 -2.73
C VAL A 8 1.01 4.75 -2.13
N GLY A 9 1.90 3.80 -1.90
CA GLY A 9 1.62 2.59 -1.15
C GLY A 9 2.65 2.46 -0.06
N ILE A 10 2.24 1.96 1.11
CA ILE A 10 3.15 1.76 2.22
C ILE A 10 3.21 0.28 2.53
N ALA A 11 4.41 -0.29 2.46
CA ALA A 11 4.64 -1.70 2.75
C ALA A 11 5.13 -1.85 4.18
N PHE A 12 4.35 -2.55 4.98
CA PHE A 12 4.76 -2.97 6.33
C PHE A 12 5.08 -4.45 6.24
N ILE A 13 6.33 -4.79 6.49
CA ILE A 13 6.81 -6.16 6.38
C ILE A 13 7.34 -6.62 7.74
N GLU A 14 6.81 -7.73 8.23
CA GLU A 14 7.25 -8.33 9.49
C GLU A 14 7.47 -9.83 9.29
N ASN A 15 8.65 -10.29 9.63
CA ASN A 15 9.01 -11.70 9.51
C ASN A 15 8.78 -12.27 8.11
N GLY A 16 9.12 -11.46 7.09
CA GLY A 16 8.96 -11.88 5.69
C GLY A 16 7.54 -11.88 5.17
N LYS A 17 6.61 -11.29 5.94
CA LYS A 17 5.19 -11.23 5.55
C LYS A 17 4.78 -9.78 5.31
N LEU A 18 3.96 -9.57 4.30
CA LEU A 18 3.50 -8.24 3.88
C LEU A 18 2.09 -7.97 4.41
N LEU A 19 1.93 -6.81 5.05
CA LEU A 19 0.60 -6.39 5.47
C LEU A 19 -0.25 -6.05 4.25
N ILE A 20 -1.38 -6.72 4.13
CA ILE A 20 -2.40 -6.41 3.11
C ILE A 20 -3.71 -6.10 3.80
N VAL A 21 -4.49 -5.23 3.20
CA VAL A 21 -5.76 -4.79 3.77
C VAL A 21 -6.87 -4.88 2.73
N LYS A 22 -8.08 -5.09 3.24
CA LYS A 22 -9.28 -5.02 2.42
C LYS A 22 -10.12 -3.86 2.97
N SER A 23 -10.26 -2.82 2.18
CA SER A 23 -10.98 -1.62 2.57
C SER A 23 -12.42 -1.67 2.08
N VAL A 24 -13.23 -0.74 2.58
CA VAL A 24 -14.60 -0.54 2.06
C VAL A 24 -14.55 -0.36 0.55
N ARG A 25 -13.58 0.43 0.08
CA ARG A 25 -13.44 0.74 -1.35
C ARG A 25 -13.15 -0.49 -2.20
N SER A 26 -12.36 -1.44 -1.69
CA SER A 26 -11.92 -2.62 -2.44
C SER A 26 -12.75 -3.87 -2.13
N SER A 27 -13.67 -3.82 -1.16
CA SER A 27 -14.41 -5.00 -0.70
C SER A 27 -15.32 -5.58 -1.77
N LYS A 28 -15.90 -4.74 -2.63
CA LYS A 28 -16.83 -5.20 -3.68
C LYS A 28 -16.15 -6.13 -4.67
N SER A 29 -14.89 -5.88 -4.98
CA SER A 29 -14.12 -6.71 -5.90
C SER A 29 -13.29 -7.76 -5.19
N ASN A 30 -13.39 -7.85 -3.87
CA ASN A 30 -12.63 -8.77 -3.03
C ASN A 30 -11.11 -8.66 -3.26
N ILE A 31 -10.64 -7.44 -3.44
CA ILE A 31 -9.23 -7.17 -3.71
C ILE A 31 -8.52 -6.72 -2.44
N TRP A 32 -7.35 -7.30 -2.19
CA TRP A 32 -6.48 -6.91 -1.08
C TRP A 32 -5.38 -6.00 -1.60
N THR A 33 -5.14 -4.89 -0.88
CA THR A 33 -4.21 -3.85 -1.31
C THR A 33 -3.21 -3.51 -0.22
N LEU A 34 -2.24 -2.65 -0.59
CA LEU A 34 -1.39 -2.00 0.39
C LEU A 34 -2.18 -0.83 1.02
N ILE A 35 -1.73 -0.39 2.18
CA ILE A 35 -2.18 0.88 2.73
C ILE A 35 -1.64 1.98 1.83
N GLY A 36 -2.47 2.96 1.50
CA GLY A 36 -2.04 4.05 0.65
C GLY A 36 -3.21 4.77 0.01
N GLY A 37 -2.90 5.67 -0.89
CA GLY A 37 -3.91 6.45 -1.60
C GLY A 37 -3.28 7.51 -2.48
N GLY A 38 -4.10 8.43 -2.95
CA GLY A 38 -3.68 9.49 -3.87
C GLY A 38 -2.87 10.58 -3.20
N VAL A 39 -1.92 11.13 -3.95
CA VAL A 39 -1.17 12.31 -3.52
C VAL A 39 -2.04 13.52 -3.80
N GLU A 40 -2.25 14.37 -2.80
CA GLU A 40 -3.07 15.56 -2.95
C GLU A 40 -2.26 16.73 -3.48
N SER A 41 -2.97 17.73 -4.04
CA SER A 41 -2.34 18.91 -4.58
C SER A 41 -1.50 19.62 -3.52
N GLY A 42 -0.25 19.95 -3.86
CA GLY A 42 0.66 20.63 -2.94
C GLY A 42 1.34 19.69 -1.95
N GLU A 43 1.07 18.41 -2.01
CA GLU A 43 1.61 17.42 -1.10
C GLU A 43 2.75 16.66 -1.78
N THR A 44 3.81 16.35 -1.03
CA THR A 44 4.84 15.45 -1.52
C THR A 44 4.37 14.00 -1.33
N GLU A 45 5.06 13.06 -2.00
CA GLU A 45 4.73 11.64 -1.84
C GLU A 45 4.94 11.17 -0.40
N VAL A 46 6.01 11.64 0.26
CA VAL A 46 6.25 11.31 1.66
C VAL A 46 5.13 11.85 2.56
N GLU A 47 4.72 13.09 2.32
CA GLU A 47 3.62 13.68 3.07
C GLU A 47 2.32 12.90 2.87
N ALA A 48 2.06 12.47 1.64
CA ALA A 48 0.90 11.65 1.33
C ALA A 48 0.94 10.32 2.09
N ALA A 49 2.11 9.67 2.12
CA ALA A 49 2.27 8.40 2.83
C ALA A 49 2.01 8.56 4.32
N ILE A 50 2.54 9.61 4.93
CA ILE A 50 2.33 9.89 6.35
C ILE A 50 0.84 10.13 6.64
N ARG A 51 0.20 10.93 5.81
CA ARG A 51 -1.23 11.23 5.96
C ARG A 51 -2.08 9.98 5.83
N GLU A 52 -1.82 9.15 4.82
CA GLU A 52 -2.59 7.92 4.61
C GLU A 52 -2.47 6.96 5.80
N VAL A 53 -1.28 6.82 6.36
CA VAL A 53 -1.10 5.98 7.54
C VAL A 53 -1.89 6.55 8.72
N LYS A 54 -1.84 7.86 8.89
CA LYS A 54 -2.58 8.51 9.98
C LYS A 54 -4.09 8.31 9.85
N GLU A 55 -4.61 8.35 8.62
CA GLU A 55 -6.03 8.14 8.36
C GLU A 55 -6.47 6.69 8.59
N GLU A 56 -5.61 5.74 8.30
CA GLU A 56 -5.95 4.32 8.36
C GLU A 56 -5.79 3.70 9.75
N PHE A 57 -4.98 4.31 10.60
CA PHE A 57 -4.72 3.80 11.94
C PHE A 57 -5.32 4.71 13.00
N HIS A 58 -5.72 4.10 14.12
CA HIS A 58 -6.24 4.84 15.27
C HIS A 58 -5.23 4.84 16.43
N ASN A 59 -5.63 5.51 17.52
CA ASN A 59 -4.90 5.50 18.78
C ASN A 59 -3.49 6.07 18.71
N GLY A 60 -3.31 7.07 17.84
CA GLY A 60 -2.05 7.79 17.79
C GLY A 60 -0.90 7.07 17.13
N PHE A 61 -1.19 6.02 16.35
CA PHE A 61 -0.12 5.42 15.57
C PHE A 61 0.31 6.42 14.50
N GLU A 62 1.55 6.90 14.61
CA GLU A 62 2.11 7.88 13.70
C GLU A 62 3.44 7.40 13.17
N ILE A 63 3.70 7.72 11.92
CA ILE A 63 5.02 7.50 11.31
C ILE A 63 5.59 8.83 10.92
N TYR A 64 6.91 8.87 10.77
CA TYR A 64 7.65 10.06 10.41
C TYR A 64 8.44 9.79 9.14
N GLU A 65 8.97 10.85 8.55
CA GLU A 65 9.74 10.74 7.31
C GLU A 65 10.88 9.73 7.43
N GLU A 66 11.58 9.72 8.57
CA GLU A 66 12.70 8.79 8.79
C GLU A 66 12.27 7.32 8.89
N ASP A 67 10.98 7.05 9.08
CA ASP A 67 10.47 5.69 9.11
C ASP A 67 10.22 5.14 7.70
N LEU A 68 10.26 6.00 6.71
CA LEU A 68 9.89 5.65 5.33
C LEU A 68 11.09 5.66 4.40
N LYS A 69 11.16 4.66 3.52
CA LYS A 69 12.15 4.59 2.48
C LYS A 69 11.45 4.24 1.17
N PRO A 70 11.55 5.10 0.13
CA PRO A 70 11.00 4.73 -1.16
C PRO A 70 11.83 3.60 -1.75
N VAL A 71 11.18 2.50 -2.11
CA VAL A 71 11.89 1.32 -2.58
C VAL A 71 11.50 0.91 -4.00
N PHE A 72 10.33 1.35 -4.46
CA PHE A 72 9.86 0.92 -5.77
C PHE A 72 8.88 1.94 -6.33
N CYS A 73 8.93 2.12 -7.66
CA CYS A 73 8.01 3.01 -8.34
C CYS A 73 7.66 2.39 -9.68
N PHE A 74 6.39 2.44 -10.06
CA PHE A 74 5.96 1.93 -11.35
C PHE A 74 4.81 2.76 -11.91
N LYS A 75 4.58 2.61 -13.21
CA LYS A 75 3.47 3.26 -13.91
C LYS A 75 2.57 2.20 -14.53
N GLU A 76 1.27 2.39 -14.40
CA GLU A 76 0.28 1.46 -14.92
C GLU A 76 -0.92 2.25 -15.41
N CYS A 77 -1.49 1.81 -16.54
CA CYS A 77 -2.72 2.41 -17.04
C CYS A 77 -3.88 1.99 -16.12
N ALA A 78 -4.73 2.95 -15.76
CA ALA A 78 -5.87 2.66 -14.92
C ALA A 78 -6.85 1.74 -15.65
N ALA A 79 -7.32 0.71 -14.96
CA ALA A 79 -8.25 -0.25 -15.55
C ALA A 79 -9.57 0.41 -15.96
N SER A 80 -9.98 1.44 -15.23
CA SER A 80 -11.25 2.12 -15.45
C SER A 80 -11.18 3.25 -16.48
N ASP A 81 -9.98 3.68 -16.88
CA ASP A 81 -9.82 4.82 -17.77
C ASP A 81 -8.53 4.70 -18.57
N PRO A 82 -8.63 4.40 -19.89
CA PRO A 82 -7.42 4.25 -20.72
C PRO A 82 -6.63 5.55 -20.92
N GLU A 83 -7.22 6.69 -20.56
CA GLU A 83 -6.54 7.99 -20.64
C GLU A 83 -5.86 8.38 -19.33
N LEU A 84 -5.91 7.51 -18.32
CA LEU A 84 -5.32 7.78 -17.02
C LEU A 84 -4.18 6.81 -16.73
N ASP A 85 -2.99 7.37 -16.53
CA ASP A 85 -1.85 6.61 -16.03
C ASP A 85 -1.73 6.83 -14.52
N ILE A 86 -1.47 5.76 -13.80
CA ILE A 86 -1.23 5.81 -12.38
C ILE A 86 0.26 5.57 -12.15
N ILE A 87 0.89 6.49 -11.43
CA ILE A 87 2.28 6.34 -11.00
C ILE A 87 2.24 6.08 -9.51
N MET A 88 2.70 4.91 -9.09
CA MET A 88 2.71 4.54 -7.68
C MET A 88 4.14 4.48 -7.17
N THR A 89 4.38 5.16 -6.06
CA THR A 89 5.63 5.03 -5.31
C THR A 89 5.32 4.21 -4.07
N ILE A 90 6.10 3.15 -3.86
CA ILE A 90 5.93 2.29 -2.70
C ILE A 90 7.05 2.57 -1.72
N PHE A 91 6.65 2.86 -0.48
CA PHE A 91 7.57 3.10 0.63
C PHE A 91 7.60 1.88 1.54
N LEU A 92 8.79 1.53 1.98
CA LEU A 92 8.95 0.54 3.02
C LEU A 92 8.95 1.29 4.36
N CYS A 93 8.08 0.89 5.27
CA CYS A 93 8.02 1.49 6.59
C CYS A 93 8.69 0.56 7.59
N ASN A 94 9.65 1.08 8.34
CA ASN A 94 10.39 0.27 9.30
C ASN A 94 9.77 0.25 10.70
N LYS A 95 8.67 0.98 10.89
CA LYS A 95 7.98 0.99 12.18
C LYS A 95 7.05 -0.21 12.27
N LYS A 96 7.14 -0.95 13.36
CA LYS A 96 6.31 -2.12 13.56
C LYS A 96 4.87 -1.74 13.86
N ILE A 97 3.95 -2.56 13.37
CA ILE A 97 2.53 -2.35 13.58
C ILE A 97 2.07 -3.15 14.79
N ASP A 98 1.30 -2.48 15.64
CA ASP A 98 0.55 -3.12 16.70
C ASP A 98 -0.84 -3.41 16.14
N GLN A 99 -1.23 -4.68 16.09
CA GLN A 99 -2.53 -5.09 15.55
C GLN A 99 -3.71 -4.39 16.21
N ALA A 100 -3.55 -4.00 17.46
CA ALA A 100 -4.62 -3.31 18.19
C ALA A 100 -4.94 -1.93 17.62
N LEU A 101 -4.08 -1.39 16.76
CA LEU A 101 -4.29 -0.09 16.15
C LEU A 101 -5.24 -0.14 14.95
N PHE A 102 -5.54 -1.33 14.44
CA PHE A 102 -6.46 -1.47 13.31
C PHE A 102 -7.90 -1.42 13.79
N ARG A 103 -8.45 -0.23 13.83
CA ARG A 103 -9.86 -0.03 14.19
C ARG A 103 -10.47 1.05 13.34
N ASN A 104 -10.15 1.05 12.05
CA ASN A 104 -10.66 2.02 11.12
C ASN A 104 -11.89 1.47 10.42
N GLU A 105 -12.91 2.29 10.31
CA GLU A 105 -14.14 1.93 9.61
C GLU A 105 -13.90 1.67 8.11
N GLU A 106 -12.84 2.23 7.55
CA GLU A 106 -12.50 2.04 6.14
C GLU A 106 -11.77 0.73 5.89
N ILE A 107 -11.10 0.18 6.91
CA ILE A 107 -10.40 -1.10 6.77
C ILE A 107 -11.25 -2.20 7.39
N LEU A 108 -11.78 -3.06 6.54
CA LEU A 108 -12.65 -4.15 6.96
C LEU A 108 -11.88 -5.35 7.49
N GLU A 109 -10.73 -5.63 6.87
CA GLU A 109 -9.90 -6.78 7.23
C GLU A 109 -8.44 -6.47 6.95
N TYR A 110 -7.55 -7.12 7.69
CA TYR A 110 -6.12 -7.06 7.42
C TYR A 110 -5.50 -8.43 7.62
N HIS A 111 -4.34 -8.64 6.98
CA HIS A 111 -3.62 -9.90 7.06
C HIS A 111 -2.16 -9.68 6.73
N PHE A 112 -1.27 -10.40 7.41
CA PHE A 112 0.13 -10.43 7.04
C PHE A 112 0.33 -11.58 6.06
N TYR A 113 0.43 -11.23 4.79
CA TYR A 113 0.48 -12.16 3.68
C TYR A 113 1.85 -12.84 3.60
N LYS A 114 1.82 -14.19 3.55
CA LYS A 114 3.01 -15.00 3.35
C LYS A 114 3.03 -15.50 1.91
N LEU A 115 4.23 -15.53 1.31
CA LEU A 115 4.37 -16.05 -0.06
C LEU A 115 3.77 -17.45 -0.18
N GLY A 116 3.00 -17.66 -1.25
CA GLY A 116 2.37 -18.93 -1.51
C GLY A 116 0.94 -19.06 -1.02
N GLU A 117 0.45 -18.11 -0.24
CA GLU A 117 -0.95 -18.14 0.18
C GLU A 117 -1.85 -17.77 -1.00
N ALA A 118 -2.60 -18.73 -1.50
CA ALA A 118 -3.36 -18.57 -2.75
C ALA A 118 -4.75 -17.95 -2.57
N LYS A 119 -5.27 -17.88 -1.35
CA LYS A 119 -6.64 -17.44 -1.12
C LYS A 119 -6.87 -15.93 -1.16
N TYR A 120 -5.79 -15.16 -1.23
CA TYR A 120 -5.89 -13.70 -1.23
C TYR A 120 -5.78 -13.15 -2.64
N ASN A 121 -6.81 -12.43 -3.06
CA ASN A 121 -6.84 -11.79 -4.38
C ASN A 121 -6.10 -10.46 -4.29
N LEU A 122 -4.82 -10.47 -4.63
CA LEU A 122 -3.97 -9.31 -4.50
C LEU A 122 -4.19 -8.32 -5.64
N SER A 123 -4.11 -7.03 -5.34
CA SER A 123 -4.19 -5.99 -6.36
C SER A 123 -3.05 -6.13 -7.37
N SER A 124 -3.23 -5.57 -8.56
CA SER A 124 -2.18 -5.60 -9.59
C SER A 124 -0.90 -4.95 -9.12
N ALA A 125 -1.02 -3.88 -8.30
CA ALA A 125 0.15 -3.20 -7.75
C ALA A 125 1.01 -4.16 -6.93
N ILE A 126 0.39 -5.03 -6.14
CA ILE A 126 1.11 -6.02 -5.35
C ILE A 126 1.54 -7.18 -6.24
N ARG A 127 0.59 -7.80 -6.89
CA ARG A 127 0.82 -9.05 -7.64
C ARG A 127 1.83 -8.89 -8.77
N ASP A 128 1.66 -7.86 -9.58
CA ASP A 128 2.44 -7.72 -10.81
C ASP A 128 3.68 -6.86 -10.66
N HIS A 129 3.76 -6.03 -9.63
CA HIS A 129 4.84 -5.07 -9.47
C HIS A 129 5.63 -5.26 -8.18
N PHE A 130 4.99 -5.11 -7.03
CA PHE A 130 5.73 -5.13 -5.76
C PHE A 130 6.25 -6.51 -5.38
N LEU A 131 5.46 -7.57 -5.55
CA LEU A 131 5.90 -8.92 -5.16
C LEU A 131 7.18 -9.37 -5.87
N PRO A 132 7.27 -9.26 -7.22
CA PRO A 132 8.52 -9.65 -7.89
C PRO A 132 9.73 -8.90 -7.35
N PHE A 133 9.59 -7.61 -7.10
CA PHE A 133 10.65 -6.80 -6.52
C PHE A 133 10.99 -7.27 -5.10
N ALA A 134 9.98 -7.42 -4.24
CA ALA A 134 10.21 -7.77 -2.84
C ALA A 134 10.84 -9.15 -2.69
N ILE A 135 10.46 -10.08 -3.55
CA ILE A 135 11.05 -11.42 -3.56
C ILE A 135 12.52 -11.35 -3.95
N SER A 136 12.83 -10.60 -5.02
CA SER A 136 14.21 -10.49 -5.50
C SER A 136 15.11 -9.81 -4.47
N GLU A 137 14.56 -8.93 -3.64
CA GLU A 137 15.32 -8.22 -2.60
C GLU A 137 15.34 -8.97 -1.26
N GLY A 138 14.71 -10.14 -1.19
CA GLY A 138 14.68 -10.92 0.04
C GLY A 138 13.81 -10.34 1.14
N LEU A 139 12.93 -9.40 0.79
CA LEU A 139 12.03 -8.78 1.77
C LEU A 139 10.92 -9.73 2.21
N LEU A 140 10.44 -10.54 1.28
CA LEU A 140 9.40 -11.54 1.53
C LEU A 140 9.96 -12.93 1.31
N TYR A 141 9.62 -13.83 2.22
CA TYR A 141 10.07 -15.22 2.14
C TYR A 141 9.14 -16.19 2.86
#